data_6e56f01883af4ea0f8af47b7a70b269f
#
_entry.id   6e56f01883af4ea0f8af47b7a70b269f
#
_cell.length_a   1.000
_cell.length_b   1.000
_cell.length_c   1.000
_cell.angle_alpha   90.00
_cell.angle_beta   90.00
_cell.angle_gamma   90.00
#
_symmetry.space_group_name_H-M   'P 1'
#
loop_
_entity.id
_entity.type
_entity.pdbx_description
1 polymer ?
#
loop_
_entity_poly.entity_id
_entity_poly.type
_entity_poly.pdbx_seq_one_letter_code
_entity_poly.pdbx_strand_id
1 'polypeptide(L)'
;LDPLIRTEMQDELLKLQAKAKRTIVFISHDLDEAMRIGDRIAIMEGGRVVQVGTPEEILQNPADEYVRAFFRGVDPTNILTAGDIASDAQVTIRITDGKNPRAALQRLIKYDREYGYVLDSDDKFQGIVSTESLRELIDSSPGEHLIKDAFIKDAETCQASDSMQEILPNVAGHPWALPILDDQGNYAGAISKNLFLRTLHRSQADAEPDQEPETAPQETVEPTTDGVQSS
;
A
#
# COMPACT_ATOMS: atom_id res chain seq x y z
N LEU A 1 14.71 19.81 -22.73
CA LEU A 1 13.31 20.03 -23.14
C LEU A 1 12.55 20.67 -22.01
N ASP A 2 11.63 21.59 -22.33
CA ASP A 2 10.68 22.17 -21.37
C ASP A 2 9.86 21.05 -20.72
N PRO A 3 9.65 21.05 -19.38
CA PRO A 3 8.88 20.03 -18.69
C PRO A 3 7.48 19.80 -19.28
N LEU A 4 6.81 20.85 -19.74
CA LEU A 4 5.49 20.74 -20.39
C LEU A 4 5.55 19.98 -21.71
N ILE A 5 6.52 20.30 -22.56
CA ILE A 5 6.72 19.64 -23.86
C ILE A 5 7.08 18.16 -23.64
N ARG A 6 7.85 17.84 -22.59
CA ARG A 6 8.21 16.48 -22.24
C ARG A 6 6.98 15.65 -21.89
N THR A 7 6.10 16.19 -21.05
CA THR A 7 4.83 15.55 -20.65
C THR A 7 3.92 15.29 -21.85
N GLU A 8 3.75 16.29 -22.72
CA GLU A 8 2.94 16.13 -23.95
C GLU A 8 3.49 15.04 -24.88
N MET A 9 4.82 14.96 -25.05
CA MET A 9 5.45 13.90 -25.85
C MET A 9 5.24 12.51 -25.26
N GLN A 10 5.29 12.39 -23.94
CA GLN A 10 5.03 11.13 -23.22
C GLN A 10 3.58 10.68 -23.44
N ASP A 11 2.62 11.58 -23.28
CA ASP A 11 1.20 11.29 -23.53
C ASP A 11 0.93 10.86 -24.97
N GLU A 12 1.57 11.50 -25.95
CA GLU A 12 1.46 11.08 -27.36
C GLU A 12 2.09 9.70 -27.59
N LEU A 13 3.20 9.38 -26.93
CA LEU A 13 3.84 8.06 -27.01
C LEU A 13 2.91 6.97 -26.49
N LEU A 14 2.28 7.19 -25.31
CA LEU A 14 1.31 6.28 -24.71
C LEU A 14 0.08 6.07 -25.60
N LYS A 15 -0.45 7.16 -26.20
CA LYS A 15 -1.56 7.07 -27.17
C LYS A 15 -1.19 6.27 -28.42
N LEU A 16 0.02 6.44 -28.92
CA LEU A 16 0.53 5.69 -30.09
C LEU A 16 0.69 4.20 -29.76
N GLN A 17 1.23 3.89 -28.59
CA GLN A 17 1.41 2.52 -28.10
C GLN A 17 0.06 1.82 -27.94
N ALA A 18 -0.91 2.45 -27.27
CA ALA A 18 -2.25 1.91 -27.09
C ALA A 18 -2.97 1.64 -28.41
N LYS A 19 -2.83 2.57 -29.40
CA LYS A 19 -3.46 2.45 -30.70
C LYS A 19 -2.84 1.38 -31.61
N ALA A 20 -1.52 1.26 -31.57
CA ALA A 20 -0.77 0.41 -32.50
C ALA A 20 -0.33 -0.93 -31.89
N LYS A 21 -0.50 -1.13 -30.57
CA LYS A 21 -0.03 -2.32 -29.77
C LYS A 21 1.42 -2.70 -30.11
N ARG A 22 2.30 -1.73 -30.20
CA ARG A 22 3.72 -1.93 -30.53
C ARG A 22 4.56 -2.01 -29.27
N THR A 23 5.58 -2.85 -29.32
CA THR A 23 6.64 -2.83 -28.30
C THR A 23 7.53 -1.61 -28.57
N ILE A 24 7.68 -0.75 -27.55
CA ILE A 24 8.54 0.43 -27.57
C ILE A 24 9.63 0.18 -26.52
N VAL A 25 10.88 0.39 -26.92
CA VAL A 25 12.01 0.42 -25.97
C VAL A 25 12.42 1.88 -25.81
N PHE A 26 12.30 2.36 -24.57
CA PHE A 26 12.62 3.74 -24.21
C PHE A 26 13.78 3.74 -23.21
N ILE A 27 14.74 4.64 -23.36
CA ILE A 27 15.86 4.79 -22.44
C ILE A 27 15.74 6.16 -21.78
N SER A 28 15.70 6.18 -20.46
CA SER A 28 15.71 7.41 -19.66
C SER A 28 16.69 7.27 -18.50
N HIS A 29 17.21 8.39 -18.04
CA HIS A 29 17.90 8.51 -16.75
C HIS A 29 16.99 9.07 -15.64
N ASP A 30 15.75 9.34 -16.01
CA ASP A 30 14.70 9.88 -15.14
C ASP A 30 13.75 8.73 -14.78
N LEU A 31 13.69 8.41 -13.48
CA LEU A 31 12.88 7.30 -12.98
C LEU A 31 11.39 7.56 -13.12
N ASP A 32 10.95 8.82 -12.86
CA ASP A 32 9.54 9.19 -12.98
C ASP A 32 9.04 9.01 -14.41
N GLU A 33 9.89 9.35 -15.42
CA GLU A 33 9.59 9.04 -16.82
C GLU A 33 9.46 7.55 -17.07
N ALA A 34 10.39 6.76 -16.55
CA ALA A 34 10.39 5.31 -16.77
C ALA A 34 9.14 4.66 -16.14
N MET A 35 8.75 5.09 -14.94
CA MET A 35 7.55 4.60 -14.25
C MET A 35 6.24 5.02 -14.93
N ARG A 36 6.20 6.24 -15.50
CA ARG A 36 5.01 6.74 -16.18
C ARG A 36 4.75 6.07 -17.52
N ILE A 37 5.82 5.71 -18.26
CA ILE A 37 5.70 5.23 -19.65
C ILE A 37 5.81 3.70 -19.72
N GLY A 38 6.61 3.09 -18.85
CA GLY A 38 7.01 1.70 -18.99
C GLY A 38 6.05 0.72 -18.35
N ASP A 39 5.50 -0.21 -19.12
CA ASP A 39 4.85 -1.41 -18.58
C ASP A 39 5.86 -2.26 -17.77
N ARG A 40 7.13 -2.22 -18.19
CA ARG A 40 8.25 -2.88 -17.51
C ARG A 40 9.50 -2.01 -17.57
N ILE A 41 10.26 -2.01 -16.48
CA ILE A 41 11.49 -1.26 -16.33
C ILE A 41 12.67 -2.23 -16.23
N ALA A 42 13.75 -1.93 -16.96
CA ALA A 42 15.05 -2.59 -16.82
C ALA A 42 16.03 -1.60 -16.19
N ILE A 43 16.44 -1.86 -14.97
CA ILE A 43 17.45 -1.05 -14.26
C ILE A 43 18.82 -1.57 -14.64
N MET A 44 19.71 -0.64 -15.01
CA MET A 44 21.07 -0.97 -15.47
C MET A 44 22.12 -0.26 -14.62
N GLU A 45 23.15 -1.00 -14.26
CA GLU A 45 24.34 -0.50 -13.58
C GLU A 45 25.61 -1.04 -14.25
N GLY A 46 26.58 -0.19 -14.52
CA GLY A 46 27.87 -0.59 -15.11
C GLY A 46 27.72 -1.35 -16.44
N GLY A 47 26.68 -1.06 -17.24
CA GLY A 47 26.41 -1.75 -18.51
C GLY A 47 25.74 -3.11 -18.38
N ARG A 48 25.30 -3.50 -17.18
CA ARG A 48 24.59 -4.75 -16.92
C ARG A 48 23.15 -4.46 -16.46
N VAL A 49 22.22 -5.33 -16.82
CA VAL A 49 20.86 -5.30 -16.29
C VAL A 49 20.90 -5.88 -14.88
N VAL A 50 20.50 -5.10 -13.88
CA VAL A 50 20.45 -5.48 -12.46
C VAL A 50 19.08 -6.08 -12.12
N GLN A 51 18.00 -5.43 -12.56
CA GLN A 51 16.65 -5.91 -12.33
C GLN A 51 15.74 -5.57 -13.51
N VAL A 52 14.75 -6.43 -13.77
CA VAL A 52 13.65 -6.16 -14.73
C VAL A 52 12.34 -6.55 -14.06
N GLY A 53 11.37 -5.64 -14.07
CA GLY A 53 10.05 -5.87 -13.50
C GLY A 53 9.08 -4.76 -13.85
N THR A 54 7.84 -4.86 -13.39
CA THR A 54 6.93 -3.71 -13.38
C THR A 54 7.39 -2.70 -12.34
N PRO A 55 6.98 -1.42 -12.40
CA PRO A 55 7.27 -0.44 -11.36
C PRO A 55 6.94 -0.96 -9.95
N GLU A 56 5.76 -1.59 -9.79
CA GLU A 56 5.27 -2.13 -8.54
C GLU A 56 6.14 -3.29 -8.02
N GLU A 57 6.49 -4.25 -8.90
CA GLU A 57 7.36 -5.38 -8.56
C GLU A 57 8.73 -4.91 -8.05
N ILE A 58 9.32 -3.91 -8.71
CA ILE A 58 10.65 -3.39 -8.34
C ILE A 58 10.57 -2.62 -7.02
N LEU A 59 9.53 -1.80 -6.83
CA LEU A 59 9.32 -1.04 -5.61
C LEU A 59 9.11 -1.96 -4.39
N GLN A 60 8.31 -3.02 -4.56
CA GLN A 60 8.03 -3.98 -3.48
C GLN A 60 9.23 -4.87 -3.16
N ASN A 61 9.99 -5.28 -4.17
CA ASN A 61 11.07 -6.27 -4.07
C ASN A 61 12.33 -5.81 -4.83
N PRO A 62 13.03 -4.75 -4.38
CA PRO A 62 14.27 -4.31 -5.00
C PRO A 62 15.33 -5.39 -4.87
N ALA A 63 16.05 -5.69 -5.98
CA ALA A 63 17.03 -6.78 -6.07
C ALA A 63 18.23 -6.56 -5.15
N ASP A 64 18.64 -5.30 -4.98
CA ASP A 64 19.79 -4.93 -4.15
C ASP A 64 19.66 -3.47 -3.65
N GLU A 65 20.69 -3.01 -2.92
CA GLU A 65 20.74 -1.65 -2.37
C GLU A 65 20.84 -0.57 -3.46
N TYR A 66 21.47 -0.87 -4.58
CA TYR A 66 21.52 0.07 -5.70
C TYR A 66 20.13 0.34 -6.28
N VAL A 67 19.36 -0.71 -6.52
CA VAL A 67 17.96 -0.58 -6.97
C VAL A 67 17.11 0.14 -5.94
N ARG A 68 17.24 -0.22 -4.65
CA ARG A 68 16.53 0.45 -3.56
C ARG A 68 16.87 1.95 -3.52
N ALA A 69 18.13 2.29 -3.63
CA ALA A 69 18.59 3.69 -3.65
C ALA A 69 18.02 4.48 -4.85
N PHE A 70 17.82 3.80 -5.98
CA PHE A 70 17.25 4.42 -7.19
C PHE A 70 15.78 4.85 -6.98
N PHE A 71 15.04 4.09 -6.15
CA PHE A 71 13.65 4.38 -5.82
C PHE A 71 13.48 5.26 -4.57
N ARG A 72 14.58 5.74 -3.95
CA ARG A 72 14.50 6.68 -2.82
C ARG A 72 13.80 7.96 -3.25
N GLY A 73 12.78 8.34 -2.46
CA GLY A 73 11.99 9.55 -2.71
C GLY A 73 10.84 9.39 -3.70
N VAL A 74 10.65 8.21 -4.27
CA VAL A 74 9.47 7.91 -5.07
C VAL A 74 8.26 7.80 -4.15
N ASP A 75 7.18 8.51 -4.51
CA ASP A 75 5.91 8.41 -3.78
C ASP A 75 5.16 7.12 -4.18
N PRO A 76 5.03 6.12 -3.28
CA PRO A 76 4.37 4.87 -3.58
C PRO A 76 2.89 5.04 -3.89
N THR A 77 2.26 6.14 -3.48
CA THR A 77 0.83 6.39 -3.73
C THR A 77 0.51 6.58 -5.20
N ASN A 78 1.51 6.95 -6.00
CA ASN A 78 1.37 7.14 -7.44
C ASN A 78 1.66 5.86 -8.25
N ILE A 79 2.17 4.81 -7.59
CA ILE A 79 2.61 3.58 -8.25
C ILE A 79 1.75 2.40 -7.81
N LEU A 80 1.58 2.25 -6.48
CA LEU A 80 0.86 1.11 -5.92
C LEU A 80 -0.65 1.31 -6.02
N THR A 81 -1.31 0.21 -6.37
CA THR A 81 -2.77 0.12 -6.36
C THR A 81 -3.28 -0.48 -5.04
N ALA A 82 -4.59 -0.40 -4.83
CA ALA A 82 -5.24 -1.04 -3.70
C ALA A 82 -5.00 -2.56 -3.68
N GLY A 83 -4.98 -3.20 -4.85
CA GLY A 83 -4.71 -4.63 -4.98
C GLY A 83 -3.30 -5.03 -4.53
N ASP A 84 -2.30 -4.17 -4.80
CA ASP A 84 -0.90 -4.44 -4.43
C ASP A 84 -0.66 -4.49 -2.93
N ILE A 85 -1.49 -3.79 -2.16
CA ILE A 85 -1.33 -3.65 -0.71
C ILE A 85 -2.45 -4.33 0.09
N ALA A 86 -3.52 -4.79 -0.55
CA ALA A 86 -4.62 -5.46 0.14
C ALA A 86 -4.14 -6.72 0.87
N SER A 87 -4.68 -6.96 2.07
CA SER A 87 -4.35 -8.12 2.90
C SER A 87 -5.59 -8.95 3.17
N ASP A 88 -5.44 -10.27 3.11
CA ASP A 88 -6.46 -11.26 3.46
C ASP A 88 -6.53 -11.57 4.99
N ALA A 89 -5.73 -10.86 5.80
CA ALA A 89 -5.64 -11.08 7.25
C ALA A 89 -6.91 -10.70 8.04
N GLN A 90 -7.97 -10.29 7.38
CA GLN A 90 -9.25 -9.95 8.02
C GLN A 90 -10.13 -11.19 8.23
N VAL A 91 -11.05 -11.10 9.23
CA VAL A 91 -12.02 -12.16 9.45
C VAL A 91 -13.12 -12.08 8.40
N THR A 92 -13.17 -13.08 7.54
CA THR A 92 -14.26 -13.27 6.56
C THR A 92 -15.33 -14.19 7.13
N ILE A 93 -16.59 -13.91 6.83
CA ILE A 93 -17.77 -14.68 7.24
C ILE A 93 -18.49 -15.09 5.97
N ARG A 94 -18.38 -16.38 5.58
CA ARG A 94 -19.13 -16.91 4.44
C ARG A 94 -20.53 -17.26 4.85
N ILE A 95 -21.53 -16.77 4.10
CA ILE A 95 -22.94 -17.05 4.32
C ILE A 95 -23.47 -17.97 3.20
N THR A 96 -24.01 -19.12 3.60
CA THR A 96 -24.67 -20.04 2.65
C THR A 96 -26.19 -19.74 2.58
N ASP A 97 -26.79 -19.37 3.70
CA ASP A 97 -28.24 -19.10 3.82
C ASP A 97 -28.58 -17.87 4.70
N GLY A 98 -27.55 -17.09 5.07
CA GLY A 98 -27.71 -15.79 5.73
C GLY A 98 -28.23 -15.82 7.19
N LYS A 99 -28.44 -17.01 7.76
CA LYS A 99 -29.25 -17.18 8.97
C LYS A 99 -28.51 -17.36 10.29
N ASN A 100 -27.22 -16.96 10.40
CA ASN A 100 -26.51 -17.22 11.68
C ASN A 100 -25.69 -16.04 12.21
N PRO A 101 -26.32 -14.93 12.64
CA PRO A 101 -25.61 -13.80 13.24
C PRO A 101 -24.86 -14.18 14.53
N ARG A 102 -25.33 -15.18 15.31
CA ARG A 102 -24.65 -15.65 16.53
C ARG A 102 -23.32 -16.34 16.19
N ALA A 103 -23.27 -17.16 15.14
CA ALA A 103 -22.03 -17.78 14.71
C ALA A 103 -21.03 -16.74 14.18
N ALA A 104 -21.50 -15.71 13.47
CA ALA A 104 -20.68 -14.58 13.04
C ALA A 104 -20.07 -13.85 14.24
N LEU A 105 -20.88 -13.51 15.23
CA LEU A 105 -20.41 -12.87 16.47
C LEU A 105 -19.37 -13.72 17.21
N GLN A 106 -19.62 -15.02 17.37
CA GLN A 106 -18.66 -15.94 18.01
C GLN A 106 -17.34 -16.00 17.24
N ARG A 107 -17.39 -15.96 15.91
CA ARG A 107 -16.19 -15.95 15.08
C ARG A 107 -15.37 -14.68 15.29
N LEU A 108 -16.00 -13.50 15.34
CA LEU A 108 -15.31 -12.24 15.63
C LEU A 108 -14.67 -12.24 17.02
N ILE A 109 -15.40 -12.69 18.05
CA ILE A 109 -14.89 -12.81 19.42
C ILE A 109 -13.70 -13.79 19.49
N LYS A 110 -13.81 -14.95 18.82
CA LYS A 110 -12.74 -15.97 18.81
C LYS A 110 -11.43 -15.44 18.25
N TYR A 111 -11.48 -14.58 17.23
CA TYR A 111 -10.30 -14.01 16.58
C TYR A 111 -9.93 -12.63 17.11
N ASP A 112 -10.59 -12.14 18.16
CA ASP A 112 -10.39 -10.82 18.74
C ASP A 112 -10.46 -9.70 17.68
N ARG A 113 -11.55 -9.73 16.90
CA ARG A 113 -11.81 -8.75 15.84
C ARG A 113 -13.13 -8.04 16.06
N GLU A 114 -13.12 -6.73 15.89
CA GLU A 114 -14.31 -5.89 15.99
C GLU A 114 -15.18 -5.99 14.72
N TYR A 115 -14.55 -6.10 13.56
CA TYR A 115 -15.21 -6.10 12.25
C TYR A 115 -15.02 -7.43 11.51
N GLY A 116 -16.05 -7.83 10.73
CA GLY A 116 -16.02 -8.99 9.86
C GLY A 116 -16.58 -8.68 8.48
N TYR A 117 -16.00 -9.31 7.45
CA TYR A 117 -16.32 -9.12 6.04
C TYR A 117 -17.18 -10.28 5.58
N VAL A 118 -18.43 -9.97 5.20
CA VAL A 118 -19.41 -10.98 4.83
C VAL A 118 -19.29 -11.25 3.33
N LEU A 119 -19.11 -12.53 2.99
CA LEU A 119 -19.00 -13.01 1.61
C LEU A 119 -20.11 -14.03 1.36
N ASP A 120 -20.58 -14.13 0.11
CA ASP A 120 -21.47 -15.21 -0.30
C ASP A 120 -20.70 -16.49 -0.66
N SER A 121 -21.40 -17.47 -1.25
CA SER A 121 -20.81 -18.75 -1.68
C SER A 121 -19.81 -18.61 -2.83
N ASP A 122 -19.89 -17.55 -3.60
CA ASP A 122 -19.05 -17.24 -4.75
C ASP A 122 -17.94 -16.24 -4.43
N ASP A 123 -17.62 -16.06 -3.13
CA ASP A 123 -16.64 -15.12 -2.59
C ASP A 123 -16.92 -13.63 -2.89
N LYS A 124 -18.14 -13.29 -3.30
CA LYS A 124 -18.54 -11.91 -3.53
C LYS A 124 -18.80 -11.20 -2.21
N PHE A 125 -18.29 -9.99 -2.12
CA PHE A 125 -18.50 -9.14 -0.96
C PHE A 125 -19.97 -8.73 -0.83
N GLN A 126 -20.54 -8.91 0.38
CA GLN A 126 -21.92 -8.58 0.70
C GLN A 126 -22.06 -7.38 1.66
N GLY A 127 -21.10 -7.19 2.57
CA GLY A 127 -21.10 -6.11 3.54
C GLY A 127 -20.16 -6.35 4.70
N ILE A 128 -20.13 -5.38 5.63
CA ILE A 128 -19.36 -5.42 6.86
C ILE A 128 -20.31 -5.55 8.03
N VAL A 129 -19.95 -6.36 9.01
CA VAL A 129 -20.61 -6.43 10.32
C VAL A 129 -19.62 -6.10 11.43
N SER A 130 -20.11 -5.56 12.56
CA SER A 130 -19.32 -5.40 13.76
C SER A 130 -19.83 -6.31 14.88
N THR A 131 -19.01 -6.48 15.94
CA THR A 131 -19.47 -7.15 17.17
C THR A 131 -20.66 -6.43 17.80
N GLU A 132 -20.70 -5.10 17.68
CA GLU A 132 -21.79 -4.26 18.17
C GLU A 132 -23.07 -4.47 17.35
N SER A 133 -23.02 -4.30 16.01
CA SER A 133 -24.20 -4.47 15.14
C SER A 133 -24.80 -5.87 15.21
N LEU A 134 -23.96 -6.90 15.39
CA LEU A 134 -24.44 -8.27 15.58
C LEU A 134 -25.09 -8.48 16.95
N ARG A 135 -24.58 -7.87 18.04
CA ARG A 135 -25.21 -7.91 19.35
C ARG A 135 -26.55 -7.21 19.35
N GLU A 136 -26.61 -6.00 18.83
CA GLU A 136 -27.86 -5.24 18.70
C GLU A 136 -28.93 -6.02 17.95
N LEU A 137 -28.55 -6.66 16.81
CA LEU A 137 -29.45 -7.49 16.04
C LEU A 137 -29.97 -8.68 16.87
N ILE A 138 -29.08 -9.39 17.58
CA ILE A 138 -29.43 -10.58 18.38
C ILE A 138 -30.34 -10.22 19.55
N ASP A 139 -30.13 -9.04 20.17
CA ASP A 139 -30.87 -8.59 21.36
C ASP A 139 -32.20 -7.88 21.01
N SER A 140 -32.36 -7.40 19.78
CA SER A 140 -33.52 -6.58 19.36
C SER A 140 -34.84 -7.32 19.32
N SER A 141 -34.84 -8.64 19.05
CA SER A 141 -36.07 -9.45 19.03
C SER A 141 -35.80 -10.97 19.12
N PRO A 142 -36.66 -11.75 19.77
CA PRO A 142 -36.63 -13.20 19.65
C PRO A 142 -37.16 -13.63 18.26
N GLY A 143 -36.27 -14.08 17.38
CA GLY A 143 -36.64 -14.54 16.03
C GLY A 143 -35.43 -14.97 15.19
N GLU A 144 -35.70 -15.45 13.98
CA GLU A 144 -34.65 -15.69 12.98
C GLU A 144 -34.24 -14.36 12.36
N HIS A 145 -32.97 -13.95 12.59
CA HIS A 145 -32.38 -12.77 12.00
C HIS A 145 -31.46 -13.15 10.85
N LEU A 146 -31.43 -12.32 9.82
CA LEU A 146 -30.48 -12.44 8.73
C LEU A 146 -29.25 -11.58 9.03
N ILE A 147 -28.06 -12.08 8.71
CA ILE A 147 -26.80 -11.31 8.92
C ILE A 147 -26.83 -9.96 8.22
N LYS A 148 -27.49 -9.86 7.05
CA LYS A 148 -27.65 -8.60 6.32
C LYS A 148 -28.32 -7.48 7.12
N ASP A 149 -29.13 -7.82 8.11
CA ASP A 149 -29.81 -6.84 8.96
C ASP A 149 -28.85 -6.17 9.96
N ALA A 150 -27.64 -6.76 10.14
CA ALA A 150 -26.54 -6.21 10.93
C ALA A 150 -25.47 -5.52 10.07
N PHE A 151 -25.68 -5.38 8.77
CA PHE A 151 -24.67 -4.71 7.93
C PHE A 151 -24.52 -3.25 8.32
N ILE A 152 -23.26 -2.81 8.40
CA ILE A 152 -22.91 -1.42 8.59
C ILE A 152 -23.42 -0.64 7.37
N LYS A 153 -24.22 0.38 7.62
CA LYS A 153 -24.70 1.27 6.57
C LYS A 153 -23.52 2.06 6.01
N ASP A 154 -23.55 2.31 4.71
CA ASP A 154 -22.55 3.12 4.01
C ASP A 154 -21.11 2.54 4.07
N ALA A 155 -21.00 1.20 4.15
CA ALA A 155 -19.71 0.51 4.01
C ALA A 155 -19.21 0.65 2.56
N GLU A 156 -18.26 1.56 2.35
CA GLU A 156 -17.64 1.80 1.06
C GLU A 156 -16.66 0.68 0.70
N THR A 157 -16.50 0.44 -0.60
CA THR A 157 -15.52 -0.50 -1.16
C THR A 157 -14.71 0.21 -2.23
N CYS A 158 -13.50 -0.28 -2.53
CA CYS A 158 -12.67 0.20 -3.63
C CYS A 158 -12.28 -0.97 -4.55
N GLN A 159 -11.89 -0.62 -5.78
CA GLN A 159 -11.40 -1.60 -6.75
C GLN A 159 -9.92 -1.89 -6.51
N ALA A 160 -9.48 -3.10 -6.84
CA ALA A 160 -8.07 -3.46 -6.76
C ALA A 160 -7.18 -2.58 -7.66
N SER A 161 -7.73 -2.05 -8.74
CA SER A 161 -7.06 -1.13 -9.68
C SER A 161 -6.96 0.31 -9.21
N ASP A 162 -7.69 0.71 -8.16
CA ASP A 162 -7.67 2.08 -7.65
C ASP A 162 -6.29 2.39 -7.05
N SER A 163 -5.75 3.59 -7.32
CA SER A 163 -4.46 4.01 -6.78
C SER A 163 -4.53 4.22 -5.26
N MET A 164 -3.39 4.09 -4.58
CA MET A 164 -3.32 4.40 -3.15
C MET A 164 -3.79 5.84 -2.85
N GLN A 165 -3.54 6.78 -3.77
CA GLN A 165 -3.95 8.17 -3.60
C GLN A 165 -5.48 8.30 -3.61
N GLU A 166 -6.17 7.61 -4.52
CA GLU A 166 -7.63 7.65 -4.62
C GLU A 166 -8.33 7.04 -3.43
N ILE A 167 -7.79 5.95 -2.86
CA ILE A 167 -8.38 5.26 -1.71
C ILE A 167 -8.08 5.91 -0.35
N LEU A 168 -7.12 6.85 -0.28
CA LEU A 168 -6.71 7.49 0.97
C LEU A 168 -7.88 8.10 1.78
N PRO A 169 -8.83 8.85 1.19
CA PRO A 169 -9.97 9.39 1.94
C PRO A 169 -10.82 8.29 2.59
N ASN A 170 -11.06 7.19 1.87
CA ASN A 170 -11.85 6.06 2.34
C ASN A 170 -11.13 5.30 3.47
N VAL A 171 -9.82 5.04 3.32
CA VAL A 171 -9.01 4.43 4.40
C VAL A 171 -8.98 5.31 5.64
N ALA A 172 -8.86 6.64 5.48
CA ALA A 172 -8.83 7.58 6.60
C ALA A 172 -10.20 7.77 7.27
N GLY A 173 -11.30 7.67 6.51
CA GLY A 173 -12.66 7.99 6.93
C GLY A 173 -13.30 6.95 7.86
N HIS A 174 -12.89 5.68 7.78
CA HIS A 174 -13.57 4.58 8.46
C HIS A 174 -12.73 3.92 9.56
N PRO A 175 -13.33 3.41 10.65
CA PRO A 175 -12.62 2.68 11.69
C PRO A 175 -12.24 1.24 11.27
N TRP A 176 -12.94 0.66 10.30
CA TRP A 176 -12.66 -0.68 9.76
C TRP A 176 -11.64 -0.62 8.62
N ALA A 177 -11.06 -1.77 8.26
CA ALA A 177 -10.22 -1.88 7.08
C ALA A 177 -11.08 -1.82 5.81
N LEU A 178 -10.68 -1.01 4.83
CA LEU A 178 -11.40 -0.79 3.58
C LEU A 178 -11.43 -2.07 2.74
N PRO A 179 -12.61 -2.63 2.39
CA PRO A 179 -12.69 -3.81 1.53
C PRO A 179 -12.28 -3.47 0.09
N ILE A 180 -11.46 -4.32 -0.49
CA ILE A 180 -11.00 -4.20 -1.87
C ILE A 180 -11.61 -5.32 -2.69
N LEU A 181 -12.12 -4.96 -3.86
CA LEU A 181 -12.77 -5.88 -4.79
C LEU A 181 -11.94 -5.99 -6.08
N ASP A 182 -11.95 -7.19 -6.66
CA ASP A 182 -11.42 -7.40 -8.00
C ASP A 182 -12.39 -6.91 -9.10
N ASP A 183 -11.97 -6.95 -10.36
CA ASP A 183 -12.78 -6.55 -11.52
C ASP A 183 -14.08 -7.37 -11.70
N GLN A 184 -14.19 -8.51 -11.02
CA GLN A 184 -15.37 -9.37 -11.03
C GLN A 184 -16.29 -9.13 -9.82
N GLY A 185 -15.88 -8.24 -8.89
CA GLY A 185 -16.59 -7.93 -7.67
C GLY A 185 -16.37 -8.95 -6.55
N ASN A 186 -15.35 -9.81 -6.66
CA ASN A 186 -14.96 -10.71 -5.56
C ASN A 186 -14.10 -9.96 -4.55
N TYR A 187 -14.13 -10.42 -3.31
CA TYR A 187 -13.31 -9.86 -2.26
C TYR A 187 -11.82 -10.20 -2.45
N ALA A 188 -11.01 -9.20 -2.72
CA ALA A 188 -9.57 -9.33 -2.93
C ALA A 188 -8.76 -9.10 -1.64
N GLY A 189 -9.39 -8.67 -0.55
CA GLY A 189 -8.73 -8.37 0.70
C GLY A 189 -9.22 -7.05 1.30
N ALA A 190 -8.51 -6.53 2.30
CA ALA A 190 -8.82 -5.22 2.88
C ALA A 190 -7.56 -4.46 3.29
N ILE A 191 -7.68 -3.13 3.33
CA ILE A 191 -6.59 -2.23 3.68
C ILE A 191 -6.92 -1.51 4.98
N SER A 192 -6.17 -1.82 6.06
CA SER A 192 -6.26 -1.09 7.31
C SER A 192 -5.43 0.19 7.27
N LYS A 193 -5.76 1.19 8.13
CA LYS A 193 -4.95 2.40 8.30
C LYS A 193 -3.48 2.08 8.61
N ASN A 194 -3.24 1.10 9.47
CA ASN A 194 -1.88 0.70 9.83
C ASN A 194 -1.12 0.09 8.64
N LEU A 195 -1.79 -0.72 7.82
CA LEU A 195 -1.18 -1.30 6.62
C LEU A 195 -0.85 -0.20 5.61
N PHE A 196 -1.78 0.71 5.36
CA PHE A 196 -1.59 1.85 4.47
C PHE A 196 -0.40 2.72 4.92
N LEU A 197 -0.36 3.10 6.21
CA LEU A 197 0.73 3.90 6.78
C LEU A 197 2.09 3.17 6.74
N ARG A 198 2.11 1.87 6.98
CA ARG A 198 3.35 1.07 6.86
C ARG A 198 3.89 1.05 5.44
N THR A 199 3.02 0.95 4.45
CA THR A 199 3.41 0.99 3.03
C THR A 199 4.04 2.34 2.69
N LEU A 200 3.42 3.45 3.13
CA LEU A 200 3.99 4.79 2.99
C LEU A 200 5.34 4.92 3.70
N HIS A 201 5.41 4.47 4.95
CA HIS A 201 6.61 4.64 5.78
C HIS A 201 7.79 3.80 5.29
N ARG A 202 7.54 2.60 4.75
CA ARG A 202 8.57 1.74 4.19
C ARG A 202 9.31 2.44 3.04
N SER A 203 8.56 3.10 2.17
CA SER A 203 9.16 3.86 1.06
C SER A 203 9.88 5.14 1.51
N GLN A 204 9.45 5.76 2.64
CA GLN A 204 10.09 6.96 3.19
C GLN A 204 11.31 6.63 4.06
N ALA A 205 11.28 5.56 4.85
CA ALA A 205 12.42 5.12 5.66
C ALA A 205 13.64 4.74 4.79
N ASP A 206 13.37 4.22 3.59
CA ASP A 206 14.41 4.00 2.59
C ASP A 206 14.91 5.32 1.95
N ALA A 207 14.27 6.47 2.24
CA ALA A 207 14.65 7.79 1.72
C ALA A 207 15.50 8.64 2.66
N GLU A 208 15.53 8.35 3.98
CA GLU A 208 16.41 9.06 4.90
C GLU A 208 17.86 8.59 4.72
N PRO A 209 18.81 9.47 4.38
CA PRO A 209 20.23 9.11 4.37
C PRO A 209 20.65 8.81 5.82
N ASP A 210 21.43 7.71 6.00
CA ASP A 210 22.18 7.46 7.23
C ASP A 210 22.85 8.76 7.67
N GLN A 211 22.35 9.35 8.75
CA GLN A 211 23.07 10.43 9.42
C GLN A 211 24.36 9.78 9.92
N GLU A 212 25.48 10.09 9.25
CA GLU A 212 26.80 9.77 9.78
C GLU A 212 26.83 10.21 11.25
N PRO A 213 27.27 9.37 12.18
CA PRO A 213 27.38 9.76 13.56
C PRO A 213 28.32 10.98 13.64
N GLU A 214 27.76 12.10 14.06
CA GLU A 214 28.46 13.35 14.31
C GLU A 214 29.69 13.04 15.16
N THR A 215 30.86 13.10 14.53
CA THR A 215 32.13 12.89 15.20
C THR A 215 32.24 13.93 16.31
N ALA A 216 32.24 13.44 17.55
CA ALA A 216 32.47 14.27 18.74
C ALA A 216 33.70 15.19 18.58
N PRO A 217 33.63 16.42 18.98
CA PRO A 217 34.77 17.35 18.85
C PRO A 217 35.96 16.80 19.62
N GLN A 218 37.08 16.61 18.92
CA GLN A 218 38.34 16.29 19.53
C GLN A 218 38.78 17.51 20.40
N GLU A 219 38.79 17.32 21.72
CA GLU A 219 39.43 18.24 22.64
C GLU A 219 40.92 18.34 22.31
N THR A 220 41.36 19.48 21.81
CA THR A 220 42.77 19.84 21.69
C THR A 220 43.31 20.14 23.06
N VAL A 221 44.07 19.20 23.62
CA VAL A 221 44.88 19.42 24.83
C VAL A 221 46.08 20.29 24.45
N GLU A 222 46.08 21.55 24.90
CA GLU A 222 47.26 22.41 24.83
C GLU A 222 48.36 21.89 25.76
N PRO A 223 49.64 21.87 25.34
CA PRO A 223 50.73 21.51 26.22
C PRO A 223 51.07 22.64 27.18
N THR A 224 50.89 22.40 28.47
CA THR A 224 51.41 23.27 29.55
C THR A 224 52.92 23.29 29.54
N THR A 225 53.50 24.41 29.21
CA THR A 225 54.94 24.75 29.41
C THR A 225 55.18 25.08 30.87
N ASP A 226 55.76 24.13 31.64
CA ASP A 226 56.32 24.40 32.94
C ASP A 226 57.71 25.06 32.75
N GLY A 227 57.81 26.31 33.21
CA GLY A 227 59.03 27.07 33.28
C GLY A 227 59.85 26.66 34.52
N VAL A 228 61.00 26.08 34.27
CA VAL A 228 62.05 25.87 35.29
C VAL A 228 62.88 27.14 35.38
N GLN A 229 62.78 27.84 36.52
CA GLN A 229 63.78 28.81 36.91
C GLN A 229 64.80 28.19 37.86
N SER A 230 66.06 28.23 37.43
CA SER A 230 67.19 27.87 38.20
C SER A 230 67.66 29.04 39.07
N SER A 231 68.02 28.77 40.31
CA SER A 231 69.07 29.47 41.09
C SER A 231 70.04 28.49 41.61
#